data_6650137a4e668b208e575b03e49d7433
#
_entry.id   6650137a4e668b208e575b03e49d7433
#
_cell.length_a   1.000
_cell.length_b   1.000
_cell.length_c   1.000
_cell.angle_alpha   90.00
_cell.angle_beta   90.00
_cell.angle_gamma   90.00
#
_symmetry.space_group_name_H-M   'P 1'
#
loop_
_entity.id
_entity.type
_entity.pdbx_description
1 polymer ?
#
loop_
_entity_poly.entity_id
_entity_poly.type
_entity_poly.pdbx_seq_one_letter_code
_entity_poly.pdbx_strand_id
1 'polypeptide(L)'
;MIYFVDIDGTICSDTKGNYAQAQPLKEKINKVNTLYDEGHTIIYWTARGMTRAKGNIHKAYELCYDLTRQQLSDWGAKFHELRMGKPYYDIFFEDKAEEI
;
A
#
# COMPACT_ATOMS: atom_id res chain seq x y z
N MET A 1 12.13 3.57 -13.53
CA MET A 1 10.81 2.93 -13.71
C MET A 1 9.84 3.41 -12.63
N ILE A 2 8.57 3.24 -12.85
CA ILE A 2 7.53 3.57 -11.87
C ILE A 2 6.98 2.25 -11.32
N TYR A 3 6.99 2.11 -10.01
CA TYR A 3 6.45 0.95 -9.31
C TYR A 3 5.23 1.34 -8.51
N PHE A 4 4.12 0.66 -8.75
CA PHE A 4 2.96 0.70 -7.86
C PHE A 4 3.07 -0.48 -6.92
N VAL A 5 3.00 -0.23 -5.62
CA VAL A 5 3.21 -1.23 -4.58
C VAL A 5 1.99 -1.30 -3.69
N ASP A 6 1.41 -2.49 -3.57
CA ASP A 6 0.32 -2.74 -2.64
C ASP A 6 0.84 -2.72 -1.19
N ILE A 7 -0.05 -2.62 -0.23
CA ILE A 7 0.32 -2.54 1.19
C ILE A 7 -0.03 -3.84 1.90
N ASP A 8 -1.30 -4.07 2.22
CA ASP A 8 -1.70 -5.25 2.99
C ASP A 8 -1.44 -6.53 2.21
N GLY A 9 -0.75 -7.48 2.83
CA GLY A 9 -0.34 -8.73 2.20
C GLY A 9 0.90 -8.62 1.32
N THR A 10 1.45 -7.41 1.13
CA THR A 10 2.63 -7.18 0.28
C THR A 10 3.82 -6.68 1.11
N ILE A 11 3.67 -5.57 1.82
CA ILE A 11 4.74 -5.04 2.70
C ILE A 11 4.39 -5.15 4.18
N CYS A 12 3.24 -5.63 4.50
CA CYS A 12 2.80 -5.89 5.87
C CYS A 12 1.81 -7.04 5.89
N SER A 13 1.45 -7.50 7.08
CA SER A 13 0.46 -8.54 7.25
C SER A 13 -0.92 -8.06 6.78
N ASP A 14 -1.73 -9.00 6.27
CA ASP A 14 -3.14 -8.75 5.96
C ASP A 14 -3.95 -8.96 7.23
N THR A 15 -4.64 -7.93 7.69
CA THR A 15 -5.36 -7.93 8.97
C THR A 15 -6.87 -8.04 8.79
N LYS A 16 -7.33 -8.25 7.55
CA LYS A 16 -8.77 -8.33 7.25
C LYS A 16 -9.53 -7.07 7.69
N GLY A 17 -8.92 -5.91 7.47
CA GLY A 17 -9.53 -4.61 7.77
C GLY A 17 -9.16 -4.01 9.12
N ASN A 18 -8.45 -4.74 9.98
CA ASN A 18 -7.95 -4.19 11.24
C ASN A 18 -6.56 -3.58 11.05
N TYR A 19 -6.48 -2.53 10.26
CA TYR A 19 -5.21 -1.98 9.75
C TYR A 19 -4.25 -1.54 10.85
N ALA A 20 -4.76 -1.08 11.98
CA ALA A 20 -3.91 -0.66 13.10
C ALA A 20 -3.06 -1.81 13.65
N GLN A 21 -3.43 -3.05 13.42
CA GLN A 21 -2.72 -4.25 13.89
C GLN A 21 -1.72 -4.78 12.86
N ALA A 22 -1.58 -4.14 11.71
CA ALA A 22 -0.67 -4.61 10.67
C ALA A 22 0.77 -4.61 11.16
N GLN A 23 1.49 -5.70 10.85
CA GLN A 23 2.90 -5.86 11.17
C GLN A 23 3.74 -5.74 9.92
N PRO A 24 4.82 -4.94 9.93
CA PRO A 24 5.63 -4.75 8.73
C PRO A 24 6.42 -6.01 8.35
N LEU A 25 6.53 -6.25 7.05
CA LEU A 25 7.40 -7.27 6.48
C LEU A 25 8.69 -6.57 6.05
N LYS A 26 9.65 -6.51 6.94
CA LYS A 26 10.86 -5.69 6.74
C LYS A 26 11.65 -6.06 5.49
N GLU A 27 11.74 -7.33 5.14
CA GLU A 27 12.42 -7.74 3.91
C GLU A 27 11.76 -7.14 2.67
N LYS A 28 10.44 -7.11 2.64
CA LYS A 28 9.70 -6.56 1.50
C LYS A 28 9.87 -5.05 1.42
N ILE A 29 9.78 -4.38 2.56
CA ILE A 29 9.99 -2.93 2.64
C ILE A 29 11.42 -2.59 2.17
N ASN A 30 12.41 -3.37 2.60
CA ASN A 30 13.81 -3.14 2.19
C ASN A 30 14.00 -3.30 0.68
N LYS A 31 13.31 -4.27 0.06
CA LYS A 31 13.36 -4.43 -1.40
C LYS A 31 12.82 -3.19 -2.11
N VAL A 32 11.70 -2.68 -1.65
CA VAL A 32 11.10 -1.47 -2.24
C VAL A 32 12.00 -0.26 -1.98
N ASN A 33 12.56 -0.15 -0.78
CA ASN A 33 13.48 0.95 -0.45
C ASN A 33 14.75 0.92 -1.33
N THR A 34 15.24 -0.27 -1.67
CA THR A 34 16.36 -0.41 -2.60
C THR A 34 16.01 0.16 -3.96
N LEU A 35 14.82 -0.13 -4.46
CA LEU A 35 14.35 0.45 -5.72
C LEU A 35 14.27 1.98 -5.64
N TYR A 36 13.77 2.50 -4.52
CA TYR A 36 13.74 3.94 -4.29
C TYR A 36 15.14 4.53 -4.35
N ASP A 37 16.10 3.91 -3.64
CA ASP A 37 17.48 4.39 -3.58
C ASP A 37 18.19 4.32 -4.94
N GLU A 38 17.77 3.39 -5.80
CA GLU A 38 18.28 3.26 -7.17
C GLU A 38 17.69 4.28 -8.14
N GLY A 39 16.81 5.16 -7.67
CA GLY A 39 16.25 6.25 -8.48
C GLY A 39 14.90 5.94 -9.12
N HIS A 40 14.27 4.85 -8.77
CA HIS A 40 12.93 4.53 -9.28
C HIS A 40 11.85 5.29 -8.51
N THR A 41 10.71 5.52 -9.16
CA THR A 41 9.56 6.15 -8.53
C THR A 41 8.71 5.09 -7.83
N ILE A 42 8.43 5.30 -6.55
CA ILE A 42 7.64 4.38 -5.73
C ILE A 42 6.31 5.03 -5.36
N ILE A 43 5.22 4.36 -5.69
CA ILE A 43 3.87 4.80 -5.36
C ILE A 43 3.19 3.65 -4.61
N TYR A 44 2.89 3.87 -3.32
CA TYR A 44 2.06 2.92 -2.58
C TYR A 44 0.60 3.17 -2.91
N TRP A 45 -0.11 2.11 -3.27
CA TRP A 45 -1.51 2.19 -3.70
C TRP A 45 -2.31 1.11 -2.99
N THR A 46 -3.37 1.48 -2.27
CA THR A 46 -4.06 0.59 -1.37
C THR A 46 -5.58 0.68 -1.50
N ALA A 47 -6.25 -0.45 -1.28
CA ALA A 47 -7.70 -0.53 -1.19
C ALA A 47 -8.23 -0.31 0.23
N ARG A 48 -7.35 0.07 1.18
CA ARG A 48 -7.78 0.30 2.57
C ARG A 48 -8.96 1.26 2.62
N GLY A 49 -9.98 0.88 3.38
CA GLY A 49 -11.16 1.69 3.57
C GLY A 49 -12.19 1.61 2.44
N MET A 50 -11.88 0.99 1.30
CA MET A 50 -12.78 0.96 0.15
C MET A 50 -14.05 0.17 0.41
N THR A 51 -13.98 -0.94 1.15
CA THR A 51 -15.17 -1.71 1.51
C THR A 51 -16.09 -0.90 2.43
N ARG A 52 -15.54 -0.29 3.48
CA ARG A 52 -16.31 0.56 4.40
C ARG A 52 -16.87 1.80 3.69
N ALA A 53 -16.12 2.34 2.76
CA ALA A 53 -16.52 3.53 2.00
C ALA A 53 -17.44 3.19 0.83
N LYS A 54 -17.74 1.92 0.61
CA LYS A 54 -18.58 1.45 -0.51
C LYS A 54 -18.09 1.97 -1.86
N GLY A 55 -16.78 1.96 -2.05
CA GLY A 55 -16.14 2.40 -3.28
C GLY A 55 -15.92 3.90 -3.40
N ASN A 56 -16.28 4.69 -2.41
CA ASN A 56 -16.07 6.14 -2.43
C ASN A 56 -14.63 6.47 -2.05
N ILE A 57 -13.83 6.92 -3.01
CA ILE A 57 -12.40 7.19 -2.81
C ILE A 57 -12.17 8.31 -1.78
N HIS A 58 -12.95 9.38 -1.82
CA HIS A 58 -12.81 10.47 -0.85
C HIS A 58 -13.03 9.97 0.58
N LYS A 59 -14.02 9.12 0.76
CA LYS A 59 -14.31 8.53 2.07
C LYS A 59 -13.18 7.61 2.53
N ALA A 60 -12.57 6.86 1.61
CA ALA A 60 -11.42 6.01 1.93
C ALA A 60 -10.24 6.84 2.43
N TYR A 61 -9.98 8.01 1.82
CA TYR A 61 -8.95 8.93 2.31
C TYR A 61 -9.25 9.40 3.74
N GLU A 62 -10.49 9.81 4.00
CA GLU A 62 -10.87 10.24 5.35
C GLU A 62 -10.69 9.14 6.39
N LEU A 63 -11.04 7.91 6.04
CA LEU A 63 -11.01 6.79 6.98
C LEU A 63 -9.62 6.27 7.27
N CYS A 64 -8.73 6.24 6.29
CA CYS A 64 -7.52 5.43 6.38
C CYS A 64 -6.21 6.13 6.00
N TYR A 65 -6.25 7.32 5.40
CA TYR A 65 -5.02 7.92 4.87
C TYR A 65 -4.00 8.21 5.98
N ASP A 66 -4.41 8.88 7.04
CA ASP A 66 -3.48 9.30 8.09
C ASP A 66 -2.83 8.12 8.79
N LEU A 67 -3.60 7.10 9.13
CA LEU A 67 -3.08 5.88 9.73
C LEU A 67 -2.07 5.19 8.81
N THR A 68 -2.42 5.06 7.53
CA THR A 68 -1.56 4.37 6.56
C THR A 68 -0.25 5.12 6.37
N ARG A 69 -0.32 6.44 6.21
CA ARG A 69 0.88 7.27 6.06
C ARG A 69 1.78 7.17 7.30
N GLN A 70 1.18 7.19 8.49
CA GLN A 70 1.94 7.06 9.73
C GLN A 70 2.63 5.71 9.82
N GLN A 71 1.94 4.64 9.44
CA GLN A 71 2.54 3.30 9.43
C GLN A 71 3.72 3.22 8.46
N LEU A 72 3.58 3.74 7.25
CA LEU A 72 4.69 3.75 6.29
C LEU A 72 5.90 4.49 6.86
N SER A 73 5.68 5.62 7.51
CA SER A 73 6.74 6.38 8.17
C SER A 73 7.39 5.58 9.30
N ASP A 74 6.58 4.97 10.17
CA ASP A 74 7.07 4.18 11.30
C ASP A 74 7.86 2.95 10.85
N TRP A 75 7.48 2.38 9.71
CA TRP A 75 8.14 1.19 9.15
C TRP A 75 9.39 1.53 8.33
N GLY A 76 9.70 2.81 8.18
CA GLY A 76 10.85 3.25 7.40
C GLY A 76 10.69 3.08 5.89
N ALA A 77 9.46 3.01 5.39
CA ALA A 77 9.19 2.89 3.97
C ALA A 77 9.49 4.21 3.26
N LYS A 78 10.24 4.14 2.17
CA LYS A 78 10.56 5.29 1.32
C LYS A 78 9.65 5.29 0.11
N PHE A 79 9.01 6.41 -0.19
CA PHE A 79 8.09 6.49 -1.32
C PHE A 79 7.91 7.94 -1.77
N HIS A 80 7.39 8.10 -2.98
CA HIS A 80 7.08 9.41 -3.55
C HIS A 80 5.62 9.78 -3.33
N GLU A 81 4.72 8.80 -3.38
CA GLU A 81 3.28 9.01 -3.27
C GLU A 81 2.63 7.88 -2.50
N LEU A 82 1.57 8.23 -1.77
CA LEU A 82 0.63 7.27 -1.20
C LEU A 82 -0.74 7.57 -1.82
N ARG A 83 -1.33 6.59 -2.50
CA ARG A 83 -2.65 6.69 -3.08
C ARG A 83 -3.61 5.70 -2.43
N MET A 84 -4.76 6.20 -2.04
CA MET A 84 -5.92 5.38 -1.68
C MET A 84 -6.71 5.10 -2.96
N GLY A 85 -7.80 4.36 -2.85
CA GLY A 85 -8.72 4.22 -3.95
C GLY A 85 -8.42 3.06 -4.91
N LYS A 86 -7.50 2.17 -4.54
CA LYS A 86 -7.35 0.94 -5.30
C LYS A 86 -8.65 0.15 -5.20
N PRO A 87 -9.22 -0.34 -6.32
CA PRO A 87 -10.47 -1.09 -6.25
C PRO A 87 -10.35 -2.32 -5.38
N TYR A 88 -11.41 -2.63 -4.65
CA TYR A 88 -11.56 -3.94 -4.01
C TYR A 88 -12.00 -4.95 -5.07
N TYR A 89 -11.33 -6.10 -5.14
CA TYR A 89 -11.60 -7.10 -6.16
C TYR A 89 -11.19 -8.50 -5.69
N ASP A 90 -11.74 -9.52 -6.33
CA ASP A 90 -11.33 -10.90 -6.08
C ASP A 90 -10.16 -11.31 -6.97
N ILE A 91 -10.25 -10.98 -8.27
CA ILE A 91 -9.21 -11.32 -9.26
C ILE A 91 -8.92 -10.11 -10.12
N PHE A 92 -7.64 -9.82 -10.31
CA PHE A 92 -7.17 -8.72 -11.15
C PHE A 92 -6.31 -9.28 -12.27
N PHE A 93 -6.79 -9.17 -13.51
CA PHE A 93 -6.00 -9.55 -14.68
C PHE A 93 -5.18 -8.35 -15.14
N GLU A 94 -3.87 -8.54 -15.20
CA GLU A 94 -2.98 -7.44 -15.52
C GLU A 94 -1.63 -8.02 -15.98
N ASP A 95 -0.98 -7.36 -16.95
CA ASP A 95 0.22 -7.89 -17.60
C ASP A 95 1.54 -7.50 -16.93
N LYS A 96 1.53 -6.59 -15.98
CA LYS A 96 2.74 -6.04 -15.38
C LYS A 96 2.91 -6.35 -13.89
N ALA A 97 1.99 -7.12 -13.32
CA ALA A 97 2.03 -7.43 -11.90
C ALA A 97 3.12 -8.46 -11.59
N GLU A 98 3.87 -8.19 -10.52
CA GLU A 98 4.88 -9.11 -10.01
C GLU A 98 4.79 -9.16 -8.48
N GLU A 99 5.18 -10.28 -7.91
CA GLU A 99 5.32 -10.41 -6.46
C GLU A 99 6.74 -10.08 -6.05
N ILE A 100 6.88 -9.43 -4.91
CA ILE A 100 8.20 -9.09 -4.38
C ILE A 100 8.65 -10.04 -3.28
#